data_75ce07546cdafa584ff24b7f1b82adcd
#
_entry.id   75ce07546cdafa584ff24b7f1b82adcd
#
_cell.length_a   1.000
_cell.length_b   1.000
_cell.length_c   1.000
_cell.angle_alpha   90.00
_cell.angle_beta   90.00
_cell.angle_gamma   90.00
#
_symmetry.space_group_name_H-M   'P 1'
#
loop_
_entity.id
_entity.type
_entity.pdbx_description
1 polymer ?
#
loop_
_entity_poly.entity_id
_entity_poly.type
_entity_poly.pdbx_seq_one_letter_code
_entity_poly.pdbx_strand_id
1 'polypeptide(L)'
;MQSRLSVRDFSMVIALVLICGFFAVMAPPFLSARNLSMLMTELSITGTLAMGMLMIILTGHIDLSVGSGVGLLGGLASVLVFKQDLPAPAALAAASLVGVLLWLLMGTLIVRERIPAFIITLGGLLIFKGLFWLVIQNSTVPVTRGGVANLYSSLTTFYVPPMAGLVLAALLVAILVWASLRSRAQLQAHGFPVEDGESSFLKLFIAAQAVFLLVIVANQFRGVPLPALILAMVTFVVHTLTKHTSFGRYLYAVGGNEEAAVVSGVPVQKVVIAAFGLMGGIVAVTGFMQTAYAGASTTTVGELMELDAIAACVIGGVSLKGGRGSVLGVLFGTLIMACLLNGMTLMAVPPEFKFITRGLVLTLAVWMDVRLSKA
;
A
#
# COMPACT_ATOMS: atom_id res chain seq x y z
N MET A 1 20.02 -15.78 -12.65
CA MET A 1 19.78 -16.12 -11.23
C MET A 1 18.43 -16.82 -11.16
N GLN A 2 18.41 -18.13 -10.98
CA GLN A 2 17.18 -18.91 -10.82
C GLN A 2 16.47 -18.39 -9.57
N SER A 3 15.27 -17.86 -9.73
CA SER A 3 14.38 -17.54 -8.61
C SER A 3 13.90 -18.86 -8.00
N ARG A 4 14.71 -19.50 -7.17
CA ARG A 4 14.20 -20.52 -6.27
C ARG A 4 13.18 -19.80 -5.39
N LEU A 5 11.92 -20.26 -5.43
CA LEU A 5 10.91 -19.87 -4.45
C LEU A 5 11.58 -19.99 -3.08
N SER A 6 11.70 -18.87 -2.37
CA SER A 6 12.35 -18.91 -1.05
C SER A 6 11.42 -19.62 -0.07
N VAL A 7 11.96 -20.26 0.96
CA VAL A 7 11.17 -20.87 2.04
C VAL A 7 10.17 -19.85 2.62
N ARG A 8 10.52 -18.57 2.55
CA ARG A 8 9.70 -17.45 2.98
C ARG A 8 8.47 -17.23 2.09
N ASP A 9 8.61 -17.30 0.74
CA ASP A 9 7.48 -17.13 -0.18
C ASP A 9 6.45 -18.23 0.05
N PHE A 10 6.92 -19.44 0.30
CA PHE A 10 6.06 -20.58 0.61
C PHE A 10 5.34 -20.41 1.97
N SER A 11 6.02 -19.88 2.99
CA SER A 11 5.43 -19.64 4.31
C SER A 11 4.32 -18.58 4.28
N MET A 12 4.45 -17.52 3.46
CA MET A 12 3.40 -16.50 3.30
C MET A 12 2.13 -17.07 2.66
N VAL A 13 2.28 -17.92 1.64
CA VAL A 13 1.13 -18.57 1.00
C VAL A 13 0.42 -19.51 1.99
N ILE A 14 1.17 -20.30 2.76
CA ILE A 14 0.60 -21.17 3.80
C ILE A 14 -0.16 -20.34 4.84
N ALA A 15 0.46 -19.26 5.35
CA ALA A 15 -0.19 -18.39 6.33
C ALA A 15 -1.51 -17.79 5.78
N LEU A 16 -1.51 -17.32 4.52
CA LEU A 16 -2.71 -16.81 3.87
C LEU A 16 -3.80 -17.89 3.77
N VAL A 17 -3.46 -19.10 3.32
CA VAL A 17 -4.41 -20.21 3.18
C VAL A 17 -4.98 -20.60 4.54
N LEU A 18 -4.16 -20.66 5.59
CA LEU A 18 -4.61 -20.97 6.95
C LEU A 18 -5.56 -19.90 7.49
N ILE A 19 -5.24 -18.61 7.33
CA ILE A 19 -6.08 -17.50 7.78
C ILE A 19 -7.40 -17.47 7.03
N CYS A 20 -7.37 -17.55 5.69
CA CYS A 20 -8.58 -17.59 4.88
C CYS A 20 -9.42 -18.82 5.18
N GLY A 21 -8.82 -20.00 5.32
CA GLY A 21 -9.50 -21.24 5.68
C GLY A 21 -10.17 -21.17 7.05
N PHE A 22 -9.46 -20.63 8.05
CA PHE A 22 -10.02 -20.39 9.39
C PHE A 22 -11.26 -19.51 9.35
N PHE A 23 -11.17 -18.33 8.71
CA PHE A 23 -12.30 -17.41 8.66
C PHE A 23 -13.42 -17.89 7.73
N ALA A 24 -13.12 -18.67 6.69
CA ALA A 24 -14.15 -19.28 5.85
C ALA A 24 -15.04 -20.25 6.63
N VAL A 25 -14.48 -20.94 7.64
CA VAL A 25 -15.24 -21.86 8.51
C VAL A 25 -15.93 -21.10 9.66
N MET A 26 -15.21 -20.18 10.31
CA MET A 26 -15.69 -19.50 11.53
C MET A 26 -16.63 -18.32 11.26
N ALA A 27 -16.55 -17.71 10.09
CA ALA A 27 -17.37 -16.57 9.68
C ALA A 27 -18.00 -16.84 8.30
N PRO A 28 -19.16 -17.50 8.19
CA PRO A 28 -19.79 -17.90 6.91
C PRO A 28 -19.87 -16.78 5.85
N PRO A 29 -20.08 -15.46 6.21
CA PRO A 29 -20.08 -14.39 5.23
C PRO A 29 -18.70 -14.06 4.66
N PHE A 30 -17.59 -14.62 5.19
CA PHE A 30 -16.22 -14.25 4.79
C PHE A 30 -15.98 -14.43 3.28
N LEU A 31 -16.42 -15.52 2.69
CA LEU A 31 -16.30 -15.81 1.25
C LEU A 31 -17.48 -15.26 0.41
N SER A 32 -18.42 -14.50 0.99
CA SER A 32 -19.51 -13.91 0.21
C SER A 32 -18.97 -12.86 -0.77
N ALA A 33 -19.57 -12.75 -1.96
CA ALA A 33 -19.15 -11.81 -2.98
C ALA A 33 -19.14 -10.34 -2.49
N ARG A 34 -20.11 -9.99 -1.64
CA ARG A 34 -20.16 -8.68 -1.00
C ARG A 34 -18.95 -8.44 -0.10
N ASN A 35 -18.62 -9.39 0.78
CA ASN A 35 -17.49 -9.25 1.68
C ASN A 35 -16.16 -9.23 0.93
N LEU A 36 -15.99 -10.07 -0.08
CA LEU A 36 -14.77 -10.07 -0.91
C LEU A 36 -14.58 -8.75 -1.65
N SER A 37 -15.68 -8.10 -2.09
CA SER A 37 -15.62 -6.75 -2.66
C SER A 37 -15.23 -5.69 -1.62
N MET A 38 -15.75 -5.77 -0.39
CA MET A 38 -15.36 -4.89 0.72
C MET A 38 -13.89 -5.12 1.10
N LEU A 39 -13.47 -6.37 1.26
CA LEU A 39 -12.08 -6.77 1.52
C LEU A 39 -11.14 -6.23 0.44
N MET A 40 -11.53 -6.29 -0.83
CA MET A 40 -10.76 -5.71 -1.94
C MET A 40 -10.58 -4.20 -1.79
N THR A 41 -11.60 -3.48 -1.31
CA THR A 41 -11.51 -2.03 -1.03
C THR A 41 -10.59 -1.75 0.15
N GLU A 42 -10.74 -2.46 1.27
CA GLU A 42 -9.90 -2.33 2.47
C GLU A 42 -8.43 -2.67 2.17
N LEU A 43 -8.20 -3.78 1.47
CA LEU A 43 -6.89 -4.17 0.95
C LEU A 43 -6.27 -3.06 0.10
N SER A 44 -7.06 -2.42 -0.76
CA SER A 44 -6.57 -1.38 -1.66
C SER A 44 -6.13 -0.13 -0.91
N ILE A 45 -6.85 0.26 0.11
CA ILE A 45 -6.52 1.42 0.94
C ILE A 45 -5.21 1.17 1.70
N THR A 46 -5.15 0.06 2.46
CA THR A 46 -3.95 -0.29 3.24
C THR A 46 -2.76 -0.62 2.35
N GLY A 47 -3.01 -1.31 1.22
CA GLY A 47 -1.98 -1.66 0.25
C GLY A 47 -1.36 -0.44 -0.43
N THR A 48 -2.16 0.58 -0.75
CA THR A 48 -1.65 1.85 -1.29
C THR A 48 -0.67 2.50 -0.30
N LEU A 49 -1.03 2.57 0.99
CA LEU A 49 -0.15 3.09 2.03
C LEU A 49 1.12 2.26 2.19
N ALA A 50 0.99 0.93 2.18
CA ALA A 50 2.11 0.00 2.30
C ALA A 50 3.08 0.09 1.12
N MET A 51 2.62 0.43 -0.09
CA MET A 51 3.50 0.71 -1.24
C MET A 51 4.40 1.92 -0.99
N GLY A 52 3.87 2.98 -0.39
CA GLY A 52 4.68 4.14 0.04
C GLY A 52 5.66 3.77 1.15
N MET A 53 5.17 3.05 2.16
CA MET A 53 5.97 2.58 3.28
C MET A 53 7.13 1.69 2.84
N LEU A 54 6.96 0.86 1.82
CA LEU A 54 8.04 0.08 1.21
C LEU A 54 9.22 0.97 0.80
N MET A 55 8.98 2.09 0.12
CA MET A 55 10.05 2.97 -0.35
C MET A 55 10.80 3.62 0.82
N ILE A 56 10.10 3.98 1.89
CA ILE A 56 10.71 4.53 3.11
C ILE A 56 11.55 3.47 3.82
N ILE A 57 10.99 2.26 4.02
CA ILE A 57 11.72 1.18 4.72
C ILE A 57 12.92 0.71 3.89
N LEU A 58 12.84 0.71 2.56
CA LEU A 58 13.99 0.37 1.70
C LEU A 58 15.20 1.28 1.95
N THR A 59 15.00 2.54 2.36
CA THR A 59 16.11 3.44 2.75
C THR A 59 16.58 3.27 4.21
N GLY A 60 16.03 2.31 4.95
CA GLY A 60 16.35 2.11 6.38
C GLY A 60 15.61 3.06 7.33
N HIS A 61 14.60 3.79 6.84
CA HIS A 61 13.81 4.71 7.64
C HIS A 61 12.43 4.13 7.96
N ILE A 62 11.80 4.66 9.00
CA ILE A 62 10.42 4.32 9.40
C ILE A 62 9.63 5.62 9.51
N ASP A 63 8.44 5.67 8.91
CA ASP A 63 7.53 6.80 8.99
C ASP A 63 6.29 6.43 9.82
N LEU A 64 6.23 6.97 11.04
CA LEU A 64 5.11 6.77 11.96
C LEU A 64 3.99 7.80 11.76
N SER A 65 4.20 8.85 10.97
CA SER A 65 3.23 9.94 10.79
C SER A 65 2.13 9.65 9.77
N VAL A 66 2.28 8.58 8.99
CA VAL A 66 1.41 8.31 7.82
C VAL A 66 -0.05 8.12 8.18
N GLY A 67 -0.37 7.46 9.30
CA GLY A 67 -1.76 7.25 9.74
C GLY A 67 -2.44 8.57 10.10
N SER A 68 -1.79 9.41 10.90
CA SER A 68 -2.29 10.76 11.22
C SER A 68 -2.35 11.65 9.98
N GLY A 69 -1.43 11.48 9.05
CA GLY A 69 -1.45 12.16 7.76
C GLY A 69 -2.61 11.76 6.87
N VAL A 70 -2.96 10.48 6.83
CA VAL A 70 -4.17 9.97 6.17
C VAL A 70 -5.42 10.71 6.68
N GLY A 71 -5.57 10.81 8.02
CA GLY A 71 -6.65 11.58 8.63
C GLY A 71 -6.61 13.06 8.26
N LEU A 72 -5.43 13.71 8.39
CA LEU A 72 -5.28 15.13 8.11
C LEU A 72 -5.62 15.48 6.65
N LEU A 73 -5.06 14.75 5.69
CA LEU A 73 -5.23 15.08 4.26
C LEU A 73 -6.63 14.71 3.76
N GLY A 74 -7.19 13.59 4.21
CA GLY A 74 -8.59 13.24 3.95
C GLY A 74 -9.57 14.24 4.59
N GLY A 75 -9.30 14.63 5.85
CA GLY A 75 -10.09 15.65 6.55
C GLY A 75 -10.01 17.02 5.91
N LEU A 76 -8.81 17.47 5.49
CA LEU A 76 -8.62 18.71 4.77
C LEU A 76 -9.44 18.74 3.48
N ALA A 77 -9.36 17.66 2.67
CA ALA A 77 -10.16 17.55 1.46
C ALA A 77 -11.67 17.60 1.75
N SER A 78 -12.14 16.92 2.82
CA SER A 78 -13.55 16.97 3.23
C SER A 78 -14.00 18.39 3.63
N VAL A 79 -13.17 19.11 4.39
CA VAL A 79 -13.48 20.50 4.77
C VAL A 79 -13.54 21.41 3.55
N LEU A 80 -12.59 21.28 2.62
CA LEU A 80 -12.58 22.05 1.38
C LEU A 80 -13.82 21.80 0.53
N VAL A 81 -14.26 20.54 0.42
CA VAL A 81 -15.47 20.18 -0.35
C VAL A 81 -16.74 20.59 0.39
N PHE A 82 -16.86 20.24 1.67
CA PHE A 82 -18.13 20.35 2.40
C PHE A 82 -18.37 21.75 2.98
N LYS A 83 -17.32 22.37 3.59
CA LYS A 83 -17.46 23.69 4.26
C LYS A 83 -17.10 24.85 3.33
N GLN A 84 -16.12 24.67 2.43
CA GLN A 84 -15.63 25.75 1.56
C GLN A 84 -16.22 25.70 0.14
N ASP A 85 -17.07 24.71 -0.14
CA ASP A 85 -17.76 24.54 -1.44
C ASP A 85 -16.82 24.41 -2.65
N LEU A 86 -15.57 23.96 -2.39
CA LEU A 86 -14.58 23.80 -3.44
C LEU A 86 -14.91 22.55 -4.28
N PRO A 87 -14.78 22.60 -5.62
CA PRO A 87 -14.95 21.40 -6.45
C PRO A 87 -14.01 20.27 -5.99
N ALA A 88 -14.54 19.05 -5.89
CA ALA A 88 -13.77 17.92 -5.36
C ALA A 88 -12.40 17.71 -6.04
N PRO A 89 -12.23 17.83 -7.37
CA PRO A 89 -10.92 17.71 -8.00
C PRO A 89 -9.90 18.74 -7.47
N ALA A 90 -10.35 19.99 -7.27
CA ALA A 90 -9.50 21.06 -6.75
C ALA A 90 -9.14 20.83 -5.27
N ALA A 91 -10.10 20.39 -4.46
CA ALA A 91 -9.87 20.05 -3.06
C ALA A 91 -8.87 18.91 -2.90
N LEU A 92 -9.01 17.84 -3.67
CA LEU A 92 -8.09 16.69 -3.68
C LEU A 92 -6.68 17.11 -4.13
N ALA A 93 -6.57 17.94 -5.18
CA ALA A 93 -5.29 18.45 -5.66
C ALA A 93 -4.60 19.33 -4.60
N ALA A 94 -5.34 20.25 -3.97
CA ALA A 94 -4.82 21.10 -2.90
C ALA A 94 -4.32 20.27 -1.70
N ALA A 95 -5.11 19.32 -1.23
CA ALA A 95 -4.71 18.44 -0.13
C ALA A 95 -3.50 17.55 -0.49
N SER A 96 -3.41 17.08 -1.75
CA SER A 96 -2.24 16.34 -2.24
C SER A 96 -0.98 17.21 -2.23
N LEU A 97 -1.08 18.46 -2.67
CA LEU A 97 0.05 19.40 -2.64
C LEU A 97 0.53 19.63 -1.20
N VAL A 98 -0.40 19.84 -0.27
CA VAL A 98 -0.06 19.97 1.16
C VAL A 98 0.65 18.71 1.66
N GLY A 99 0.15 17.52 1.32
CA GLY A 99 0.79 16.26 1.68
C GLY A 99 2.22 16.16 1.17
N VAL A 100 2.44 16.39 -0.12
CA VAL A 100 3.80 16.36 -0.70
C VAL A 100 4.72 17.35 -0.02
N LEU A 101 4.28 18.60 0.24
CA LEU A 101 5.10 19.64 0.89
C LEU A 101 5.46 19.26 2.32
N LEU A 102 4.51 18.74 3.11
CA LEU A 102 4.76 18.32 4.49
C LEU A 102 5.79 17.18 4.55
N TRP A 103 5.67 16.18 3.68
CA TRP A 103 6.61 15.06 3.64
C TRP A 103 7.98 15.47 3.08
N LEU A 104 8.05 16.36 2.09
CA LEU A 104 9.32 16.96 1.64
C LEU A 104 10.01 17.72 2.76
N LEU A 105 9.26 18.48 3.57
CA LEU A 105 9.79 19.16 4.75
C LEU A 105 10.37 18.17 5.76
N MET A 106 9.61 17.11 6.12
CA MET A 106 10.11 16.06 7.04
C MET A 106 11.35 15.37 6.49
N GLY A 107 11.34 14.94 5.23
CA GLY A 107 12.51 14.32 4.61
C GLY A 107 13.73 15.24 4.59
N THR A 108 13.51 16.53 4.37
CA THR A 108 14.58 17.54 4.41
C THR A 108 15.15 17.72 5.82
N LEU A 109 14.30 17.77 6.85
CA LEU A 109 14.75 17.85 8.25
C LEU A 109 15.55 16.62 8.66
N ILE A 110 15.07 15.42 8.34
CA ILE A 110 15.76 14.15 8.64
C ILE A 110 17.18 14.17 8.08
N VAL A 111 17.31 14.56 6.81
CA VAL A 111 18.59 14.44 6.10
C VAL A 111 19.55 15.58 6.42
N ARG A 112 19.07 16.85 6.47
CA ARG A 112 19.92 18.01 6.71
C ARG A 112 20.40 18.10 8.16
N GLU A 113 19.49 17.86 9.10
CA GLU A 113 19.80 17.94 10.54
C GLU A 113 20.33 16.60 11.08
N ARG A 114 20.35 15.56 10.24
CA ARG A 114 20.77 14.17 10.63
C ARG A 114 20.03 13.65 11.86
N ILE A 115 18.76 14.03 11.99
CA ILE A 115 17.89 13.55 13.08
C ILE A 115 17.33 12.18 12.67
N PRO A 116 17.34 11.18 13.58
CA PRO A 116 16.73 9.88 13.28
C PRO A 116 15.28 10.03 12.83
N ALA A 117 14.93 9.37 11.70
CA ALA A 117 13.63 9.55 11.05
C ALA A 117 12.47 9.25 12.00
N PHE A 118 12.59 8.24 12.87
CA PHE A 118 11.52 7.88 13.80
C PHE A 118 11.16 9.01 14.78
N ILE A 119 12.13 9.87 15.13
CA ILE A 119 11.88 11.03 16.04
C ILE A 119 11.04 12.09 15.30
N ILE A 120 11.45 12.43 14.06
CA ILE A 120 10.75 13.43 13.25
C ILE A 120 9.34 12.93 12.91
N THR A 121 9.21 11.66 12.53
CA THR A 121 7.91 11.09 12.14
C THR A 121 6.99 10.82 13.33
N LEU A 122 7.54 10.50 14.51
CA LEU A 122 6.77 10.44 15.77
C LEU A 122 6.26 11.84 16.17
N GLY A 123 7.10 12.88 16.06
CA GLY A 123 6.66 14.25 16.21
C GLY A 123 5.59 14.62 15.17
N GLY A 124 5.79 14.22 13.91
CA GLY A 124 4.83 14.38 12.83
C GLY A 124 3.49 13.69 13.12
N LEU A 125 3.50 12.47 13.68
CA LEU A 125 2.28 11.77 14.09
C LEU A 125 1.42 12.63 15.02
N LEU A 126 2.04 13.22 16.06
CA LEU A 126 1.30 14.03 17.03
C LEU A 126 0.87 15.39 16.44
N ILE A 127 1.75 16.05 15.69
CA ILE A 127 1.45 17.32 15.02
C ILE A 127 0.31 17.13 14.02
N PHE A 128 0.38 16.11 13.15
CA PHE A 128 -0.66 15.88 12.14
C PHE A 128 -1.98 15.46 12.78
N LYS A 129 -1.96 14.69 13.87
CA LYS A 129 -3.18 14.36 14.62
C LYS A 129 -3.81 15.61 15.22
N GLY A 130 -3.03 16.49 15.83
CA GLY A 130 -3.51 17.77 16.35
C GLY A 130 -4.07 18.69 15.26
N LEU A 131 -3.33 18.87 14.16
CA LEU A 131 -3.77 19.64 13.00
C LEU A 131 -5.03 19.05 12.38
N PHE A 132 -5.14 17.72 12.30
CA PHE A 132 -6.34 17.05 11.81
C PHE A 132 -7.58 17.43 12.63
N TRP A 133 -7.50 17.33 13.95
CA TRP A 133 -8.62 17.70 14.83
C TRP A 133 -8.99 19.19 14.72
N LEU A 134 -8.00 20.07 14.61
CA LEU A 134 -8.23 21.50 14.38
C LEU A 134 -8.93 21.76 13.03
N VAL A 135 -8.48 21.11 11.95
CA VAL A 135 -9.05 21.28 10.60
C VAL A 135 -10.51 20.84 10.55
N ILE A 136 -10.85 19.68 11.11
CA ILE A 136 -12.23 19.20 11.15
C ILE A 136 -13.04 19.81 12.30
N GLN A 137 -12.42 20.57 13.21
CA GLN A 137 -13.03 21.17 14.40
C GLN A 137 -13.68 20.11 15.31
N ASN A 138 -13.02 18.97 15.50
CA ASN A 138 -13.49 17.82 16.28
C ASN A 138 -14.91 17.36 15.88
N SER A 139 -15.31 17.60 14.64
CA SER A 139 -16.64 17.26 14.11
C SER A 139 -16.55 16.25 12.98
N THR A 140 -17.65 15.56 12.72
CA THR A 140 -17.77 14.71 11.53
C THR A 140 -18.02 15.58 10.30
N VAL A 141 -17.15 15.50 9.31
CA VAL A 141 -17.25 16.28 8.07
C VAL A 141 -17.49 15.33 6.89
N PRO A 142 -18.70 15.35 6.29
CA PRO A 142 -19.01 14.48 5.13
C PRO A 142 -18.13 14.76 3.93
N VAL A 143 -17.96 13.74 3.05
CA VAL A 143 -17.27 13.89 1.76
C VAL A 143 -18.17 14.46 0.66
N THR A 144 -19.48 14.53 0.92
CA THR A 144 -20.49 15.05 -0.03
C THR A 144 -21.32 16.15 0.62
N ARG A 145 -21.75 17.11 -0.17
CA ARG A 145 -22.68 18.16 0.26
C ARG A 145 -24.09 17.85 -0.29
N GLY A 146 -25.10 17.92 0.58
CA GLY A 146 -26.49 17.65 0.20
C GLY A 146 -26.74 16.23 -0.33
N GLY A 147 -25.87 15.26 -0.06
CA GLY A 147 -26.01 13.89 -0.57
C GLY A 147 -25.66 13.71 -2.06
N VAL A 148 -25.22 14.77 -2.75
CA VAL A 148 -24.86 14.70 -4.17
C VAL A 148 -23.48 14.04 -4.32
N ALA A 149 -23.43 12.96 -5.11
CA ALA A 149 -22.17 12.29 -5.44
C ALA A 149 -21.19 13.22 -6.16
N ASN A 150 -19.94 13.17 -5.76
CA ASN A 150 -18.85 13.93 -6.35
C ASN A 150 -17.64 13.01 -6.59
N LEU A 151 -16.55 13.53 -7.19
CA LEU A 151 -15.34 12.74 -7.43
C LEU A 151 -14.78 12.15 -6.13
N TYR A 152 -14.86 12.86 -5.00
CA TYR A 152 -14.34 12.37 -3.73
C TYR A 152 -15.10 11.12 -3.27
N SER A 153 -16.42 11.16 -3.20
CA SER A 153 -17.25 10.00 -2.84
C SER A 153 -17.11 8.86 -3.85
N SER A 154 -16.92 9.18 -5.13
CA SER A 154 -16.78 8.18 -6.20
C SER A 154 -15.50 7.32 -6.06
N LEU A 155 -14.50 7.79 -5.32
CA LEU A 155 -13.28 7.01 -5.11
C LEU A 155 -13.54 5.61 -4.51
N THR A 156 -14.63 5.44 -3.74
CA THR A 156 -14.97 4.15 -3.12
C THR A 156 -16.37 3.65 -3.44
N THR A 157 -17.20 4.49 -4.06
CA THR A 157 -18.58 4.10 -4.46
C THR A 157 -18.69 3.71 -5.93
N PHE A 158 -17.71 4.06 -6.75
CA PHE A 158 -17.67 3.68 -8.16
C PHE A 158 -17.09 2.28 -8.33
N TYR A 159 -17.78 1.48 -9.14
CA TYR A 159 -17.37 0.14 -9.56
C TYR A 159 -17.28 0.08 -11.08
N VAL A 160 -16.22 -0.53 -11.57
CA VAL A 160 -16.06 -0.77 -13.02
C VAL A 160 -17.11 -1.78 -13.46
N PRO A 161 -17.92 -1.47 -14.50
CA PRO A 161 -18.92 -2.41 -14.99
C PRO A 161 -18.31 -3.78 -15.35
N PRO A 162 -19.06 -4.91 -15.20
CA PRO A 162 -18.52 -6.26 -15.34
C PRO A 162 -17.79 -6.50 -16.67
N MET A 163 -18.34 -6.05 -17.79
CA MET A 163 -17.72 -6.21 -19.10
C MET A 163 -16.42 -5.39 -19.24
N ALA A 164 -16.42 -4.15 -18.73
CA ALA A 164 -15.22 -3.32 -18.74
C ALA A 164 -14.12 -3.91 -17.84
N GLY A 165 -14.49 -4.50 -16.69
CA GLY A 165 -13.56 -5.23 -15.82
C GLY A 165 -12.90 -6.41 -16.53
N LEU A 166 -13.66 -7.22 -17.28
CA LEU A 166 -13.12 -8.33 -18.06
C LEU A 166 -12.19 -7.86 -19.19
N VAL A 167 -12.54 -6.78 -19.88
CA VAL A 167 -11.69 -6.18 -20.92
C VAL A 167 -10.38 -5.68 -20.30
N LEU A 168 -10.42 -4.99 -19.16
CA LEU A 168 -9.22 -4.55 -18.45
C LEU A 168 -8.36 -5.73 -17.99
N ALA A 169 -8.97 -6.82 -17.49
CA ALA A 169 -8.25 -8.05 -17.15
C ALA A 169 -7.56 -8.66 -18.38
N ALA A 170 -8.26 -8.76 -19.51
CA ALA A 170 -7.69 -9.29 -20.76
C ALA A 170 -6.52 -8.41 -21.25
N LEU A 171 -6.67 -7.08 -21.20
CA LEU A 171 -5.60 -6.14 -21.55
C LEU A 171 -4.40 -6.27 -20.62
N LEU A 172 -4.61 -6.38 -19.33
CA LEU A 172 -3.52 -6.59 -18.35
C LEU A 172 -2.77 -7.90 -18.63
N VAL A 173 -3.49 -8.99 -18.84
CA VAL A 173 -2.89 -10.29 -19.19
C VAL A 173 -2.13 -10.20 -20.50
N ALA A 174 -2.67 -9.54 -21.54
CA ALA A 174 -1.98 -9.33 -22.80
C ALA A 174 -0.68 -8.52 -22.64
N ILE A 175 -0.69 -7.48 -21.79
CA ILE A 175 0.50 -6.70 -21.45
C ILE A 175 1.55 -7.57 -20.73
N LEU A 176 1.12 -8.40 -19.77
CA LEU A 176 2.04 -9.31 -19.06
C LEU A 176 2.68 -10.32 -19.99
N VAL A 177 1.89 -10.90 -20.90
CA VAL A 177 2.41 -11.84 -21.93
C VAL A 177 3.39 -11.13 -22.85
N TRP A 178 3.01 -9.97 -23.38
CA TRP A 178 3.87 -9.17 -24.26
C TRP A 178 5.19 -8.77 -23.59
N ALA A 179 5.11 -8.27 -22.35
CA ALA A 179 6.30 -7.89 -21.57
C ALA A 179 7.23 -9.09 -21.33
N SER A 180 6.67 -10.25 -20.99
CA SER A 180 7.44 -11.49 -20.81
C SER A 180 8.13 -11.94 -22.11
N LEU A 181 7.39 -11.96 -23.23
CA LEU A 181 7.93 -12.34 -24.53
C LEU A 181 9.04 -11.37 -24.97
N ARG A 182 8.83 -10.06 -24.81
CA ARG A 182 9.82 -9.04 -25.12
C ARG A 182 11.09 -9.17 -24.27
N SER A 183 10.94 -9.38 -22.97
CA SER A 183 12.06 -9.60 -22.06
C SER A 183 12.87 -10.83 -22.44
N ARG A 184 12.21 -11.95 -22.78
CA ARG A 184 12.86 -13.18 -23.24
C ARG A 184 13.64 -12.94 -24.53
N ALA A 185 13.04 -12.28 -25.53
CA ALA A 185 13.70 -11.97 -26.79
C ALA A 185 14.94 -11.09 -26.59
N GLN A 186 14.87 -10.09 -25.70
CA GLN A 186 16.00 -9.25 -25.36
C GLN A 186 17.13 -10.03 -24.67
N LEU A 187 16.83 -10.88 -23.71
CA LEU A 187 17.82 -11.71 -23.03
C LEU A 187 18.52 -12.65 -24.01
N GLN A 188 17.76 -13.31 -24.91
CA GLN A 188 18.31 -14.18 -25.95
C GLN A 188 19.22 -13.41 -26.93
N ALA A 189 18.81 -12.22 -27.38
CA ALA A 189 19.57 -11.39 -28.28
C ALA A 189 20.93 -10.95 -27.70
N HIS A 190 21.02 -10.85 -26.36
CA HIS A 190 22.27 -10.48 -25.68
C HIS A 190 23.04 -11.68 -25.12
N GLY A 191 22.66 -12.92 -25.44
CA GLY A 191 23.35 -14.13 -24.99
C GLY A 191 23.19 -14.45 -23.50
N PHE A 192 22.21 -13.84 -22.82
CA PHE A 192 21.93 -14.16 -21.42
C PHE A 192 21.09 -15.44 -21.31
N PRO A 193 21.26 -16.22 -20.21
CA PRO A 193 20.45 -17.39 -19.95
C PRO A 193 18.99 -16.98 -19.80
N VAL A 194 18.11 -17.64 -20.54
CA VAL A 194 16.65 -17.43 -20.51
C VAL A 194 16.01 -18.55 -19.71
N GLU A 195 15.03 -18.19 -18.90
CA GLU A 195 14.22 -19.15 -18.16
C GLU A 195 13.54 -20.15 -19.10
N ASP A 196 13.40 -21.40 -18.65
CA ASP A 196 12.73 -22.45 -19.43
C ASP A 196 11.30 -22.03 -19.85
N GLY A 197 10.92 -22.46 -21.09
CA GLY A 197 9.65 -22.08 -21.69
C GLY A 197 8.46 -22.51 -20.86
N GLU A 198 8.50 -23.72 -20.31
CA GLU A 198 7.44 -24.29 -19.47
C GLU A 198 7.25 -23.51 -18.17
N SER A 199 8.36 -23.17 -17.48
CA SER A 199 8.34 -22.40 -16.26
C SER A 199 7.77 -20.99 -16.48
N SER A 200 8.14 -20.35 -17.59
CA SER A 200 7.64 -19.02 -17.95
C SER A 200 6.15 -19.05 -18.30
N PHE A 201 5.73 -20.07 -19.04
CA PHE A 201 4.31 -20.30 -19.37
C PHE A 201 3.48 -20.53 -18.11
N LEU A 202 3.94 -21.40 -17.19
CA LEU A 202 3.24 -21.70 -15.94
C LEU A 202 3.05 -20.45 -15.09
N LYS A 203 4.08 -19.60 -14.95
CA LYS A 203 3.99 -18.33 -14.21
C LYS A 203 2.96 -17.39 -14.81
N LEU A 204 2.98 -17.22 -16.15
CA LEU A 204 2.00 -16.39 -16.85
C LEU A 204 0.59 -16.94 -16.73
N PHE A 205 0.43 -18.26 -16.84
CA PHE A 205 -0.85 -18.94 -16.71
C PHE A 205 -1.46 -18.74 -15.31
N ILE A 206 -0.64 -18.92 -14.26
CA ILE A 206 -1.09 -18.68 -12.87
C ILE A 206 -1.45 -17.21 -12.67
N ALA A 207 -0.64 -16.27 -13.18
CA ALA A 207 -0.92 -14.84 -13.08
C ALA A 207 -2.22 -14.47 -13.81
N ALA A 208 -2.44 -15.00 -15.01
CA ALA A 208 -3.67 -14.79 -15.76
C ALA A 208 -4.89 -15.33 -15.02
N GLN A 209 -4.81 -16.56 -14.50
CA GLN A 209 -5.86 -17.16 -13.69
C GLN A 209 -6.19 -16.30 -12.47
N ALA A 210 -5.19 -15.80 -11.75
CA ALA A 210 -5.39 -14.95 -10.58
C ALA A 210 -6.11 -13.64 -10.95
N VAL A 211 -5.71 -12.99 -12.05
CA VAL A 211 -6.34 -11.75 -12.53
C VAL A 211 -7.80 -11.98 -12.93
N PHE A 212 -8.07 -13.01 -13.73
CA PHE A 212 -9.45 -13.31 -14.14
C PHE A 212 -10.31 -13.75 -12.97
N LEU A 213 -9.80 -14.59 -12.06
CA LEU A 213 -10.54 -15.03 -10.86
C LEU A 213 -10.94 -13.82 -10.00
N LEU A 214 -10.00 -12.88 -9.77
CA LEU A 214 -10.27 -11.66 -9.02
C LEU A 214 -11.41 -10.84 -9.65
N VAL A 215 -11.38 -10.66 -10.98
CA VAL A 215 -12.42 -9.90 -11.69
C VAL A 215 -13.75 -10.64 -11.72
N ILE A 216 -13.75 -11.97 -11.92
CA ILE A 216 -14.97 -12.81 -11.89
C ILE A 216 -15.63 -12.72 -10.50
N VAL A 217 -14.85 -12.83 -9.43
CA VAL A 217 -15.35 -12.71 -8.06
C VAL A 217 -15.91 -11.31 -7.80
N ALA A 218 -15.19 -10.25 -8.22
CA ALA A 218 -15.68 -8.87 -8.10
C ALA A 218 -17.00 -8.65 -8.85
N ASN A 219 -17.13 -9.25 -10.03
CA ASN A 219 -18.34 -9.16 -10.87
C ASN A 219 -19.57 -9.86 -10.27
N GLN A 220 -19.40 -10.76 -9.30
CA GLN A 220 -20.53 -11.36 -8.57
C GLN A 220 -21.27 -10.39 -7.66
N PHE A 221 -20.66 -9.21 -7.36
CA PHE A 221 -21.31 -8.16 -6.56
C PHE A 221 -21.64 -6.92 -7.40
N ARG A 222 -20.71 -6.05 -7.70
CA ARG A 222 -20.90 -4.80 -8.45
C ARG A 222 -19.86 -4.56 -9.55
N GLY A 223 -18.87 -5.42 -9.64
CA GLY A 223 -17.69 -5.24 -10.49
C GLY A 223 -16.45 -4.87 -9.66
N VAL A 224 -15.38 -4.48 -10.35
CA VAL A 224 -14.11 -4.14 -9.70
C VAL A 224 -14.21 -2.76 -9.05
N PRO A 225 -13.99 -2.64 -7.72
CA PRO A 225 -14.04 -1.33 -7.05
C PRO A 225 -12.89 -0.43 -7.51
N LEU A 226 -13.16 0.87 -7.68
CA LEU A 226 -12.15 1.85 -8.11
C LEU A 226 -10.88 1.86 -7.23
N PRO A 227 -10.95 1.68 -5.91
CA PRO A 227 -9.74 1.54 -5.07
C PRO A 227 -8.78 0.46 -5.55
N ALA A 228 -9.27 -0.67 -6.07
CA ALA A 228 -8.41 -1.73 -6.59
C ALA A 228 -7.62 -1.29 -7.84
N LEU A 229 -8.20 -0.47 -8.70
CA LEU A 229 -7.49 0.13 -9.83
C LEU A 229 -6.46 1.17 -9.38
N ILE A 230 -6.77 1.95 -8.33
CA ILE A 230 -5.82 2.90 -7.73
C ILE A 230 -4.64 2.14 -7.13
N LEU A 231 -4.88 1.07 -6.36
CA LEU A 231 -3.82 0.20 -5.85
C LEU A 231 -2.98 -0.38 -7.00
N ALA A 232 -3.61 -0.91 -8.04
CA ALA A 232 -2.90 -1.47 -9.19
C ALA A 232 -2.00 -0.43 -9.87
N MET A 233 -2.49 0.80 -10.04
CA MET A 233 -1.73 1.91 -10.60
C MET A 233 -0.54 2.30 -9.70
N VAL A 234 -0.78 2.49 -8.40
CA VAL A 234 0.28 2.82 -7.43
C VAL A 234 1.32 1.69 -7.36
N THR A 235 0.88 0.44 -7.33
CA THR A 235 1.75 -0.74 -7.37
C THR A 235 2.62 -0.76 -8.62
N PHE A 236 2.03 -0.50 -9.79
CA PHE A 236 2.77 -0.42 -11.06
C PHE A 236 3.82 0.69 -11.04
N VAL A 237 3.46 1.88 -10.55
CA VAL A 237 4.39 3.02 -10.42
C VAL A 237 5.53 2.67 -9.46
N VAL A 238 5.21 2.18 -8.26
CA VAL A 238 6.23 1.82 -7.25
C VAL A 238 7.11 0.67 -7.75
N HIS A 239 6.52 -0.34 -8.43
CA HIS A 239 7.29 -1.41 -9.06
C HIS A 239 8.27 -0.88 -10.10
N THR A 240 7.80 0.00 -10.99
CA THR A 240 8.64 0.62 -12.02
C THR A 240 9.75 1.46 -11.39
N LEU A 241 9.42 2.29 -10.41
CA LEU A 241 10.40 3.12 -9.70
C LEU A 241 11.46 2.25 -9.01
N THR A 242 11.05 1.19 -8.31
CA THR A 242 11.99 0.36 -7.52
C THR A 242 12.82 -0.59 -8.38
N LYS A 243 12.30 -1.11 -9.49
CA LYS A 243 12.97 -2.14 -10.31
C LYS A 243 13.63 -1.62 -11.57
N HIS A 244 13.08 -0.55 -12.17
CA HIS A 244 13.48 -0.13 -13.53
C HIS A 244 14.14 1.24 -13.58
N THR A 245 14.34 1.94 -12.44
CA THR A 245 14.98 3.26 -12.40
C THR A 245 16.25 3.28 -11.56
N SER A 246 17.10 4.31 -11.77
CA SER A 246 18.24 4.59 -10.90
C SER A 246 17.81 4.91 -9.48
N PHE A 247 16.66 5.59 -9.32
CA PHE A 247 16.10 5.92 -8.01
C PHE A 247 15.87 4.64 -7.17
N GLY A 248 15.28 3.60 -7.76
CA GLY A 248 15.07 2.33 -7.07
C GLY A 248 16.39 1.67 -6.65
N ARG A 249 17.38 1.62 -7.56
CA ARG A 249 18.71 1.09 -7.21
C ARG A 249 19.33 1.85 -6.03
N TYR A 250 19.14 3.17 -5.99
CA TYR A 250 19.65 4.00 -4.90
C TYR A 250 18.90 3.75 -3.59
N LEU A 251 17.57 3.52 -3.60
CA LEU A 251 16.82 3.13 -2.40
C LEU A 251 17.40 1.87 -1.75
N TYR A 252 17.66 0.84 -2.54
CA TYR A 252 18.27 -0.41 -2.06
C TYR A 252 19.72 -0.21 -1.59
N ALA A 253 20.51 0.61 -2.29
CA ALA A 253 21.89 0.88 -1.93
C ALA A 253 22.00 1.65 -0.60
N VAL A 254 21.19 2.69 -0.42
CA VAL A 254 21.14 3.51 0.81
C VAL A 254 20.78 2.64 2.02
N GLY A 255 19.72 1.85 1.94
CA GLY A 255 19.33 1.00 3.06
C GLY A 255 20.21 -0.22 3.25
N GLY A 256 20.98 -0.63 2.23
CA GLY A 256 21.96 -1.72 2.36
C GLY A 256 23.19 -1.30 3.15
N ASN A 257 23.78 -0.16 2.79
CA ASN A 257 24.89 0.48 3.49
C ASN A 257 25.00 1.94 3.04
N GLU A 258 24.56 2.87 3.88
CA GLU A 258 24.52 4.30 3.56
C GLU A 258 25.94 4.86 3.31
N GLU A 259 26.93 4.48 4.13
CA GLU A 259 28.31 4.95 3.98
C GLU A 259 28.91 4.51 2.62
N ALA A 260 28.74 3.23 2.28
CA ALA A 260 29.17 2.72 0.99
C ALA A 260 28.45 3.37 -0.19
N ALA A 261 27.16 3.68 -0.04
CA ALA A 261 26.38 4.39 -1.04
C ALA A 261 26.93 5.82 -1.28
N VAL A 262 27.25 6.56 -0.19
CA VAL A 262 27.87 7.88 -0.29
C VAL A 262 29.21 7.83 -1.01
N VAL A 263 30.09 6.90 -0.63
CA VAL A 263 31.41 6.73 -1.28
C VAL A 263 31.28 6.36 -2.76
N SER A 264 30.22 5.63 -3.10
CA SER A 264 29.88 5.26 -4.50
C SER A 264 29.23 6.39 -5.31
N GLY A 265 29.09 7.58 -4.74
CA GLY A 265 28.52 8.76 -5.41
C GLY A 265 27.00 8.79 -5.47
N VAL A 266 26.29 7.95 -4.69
CA VAL A 266 24.82 7.99 -4.59
C VAL A 266 24.40 9.28 -3.89
N PRO A 267 23.47 10.06 -4.46
CA PRO A 267 22.99 11.30 -3.84
C PRO A 267 21.97 11.00 -2.73
N VAL A 268 22.43 10.39 -1.62
CA VAL A 268 21.62 9.86 -0.52
C VAL A 268 20.55 10.86 -0.05
N GLN A 269 20.95 12.11 0.16
CA GLN A 269 20.04 13.17 0.60
C GLN A 269 18.85 13.33 -0.35
N LYS A 270 19.11 13.44 -1.65
CA LYS A 270 18.04 13.62 -2.66
C LYS A 270 17.14 12.38 -2.74
N VAL A 271 17.72 11.20 -2.57
CA VAL A 271 16.98 9.92 -2.61
C VAL A 271 16.00 9.83 -1.45
N VAL A 272 16.44 10.13 -0.23
CA VAL A 272 15.57 10.09 0.97
C VAL A 272 14.50 11.16 0.88
N ILE A 273 14.83 12.41 0.53
CA ILE A 273 13.86 13.50 0.39
C ILE A 273 12.81 13.14 -0.67
N ALA A 274 13.21 12.58 -1.81
CA ALA A 274 12.28 12.16 -2.86
C ALA A 274 11.38 11.00 -2.40
N ALA A 275 11.90 10.03 -1.63
CA ALA A 275 11.10 8.95 -1.07
C ALA A 275 10.02 9.49 -0.13
N PHE A 276 10.37 10.42 0.77
CA PHE A 276 9.39 11.11 1.62
C PHE A 276 8.39 11.91 0.79
N GLY A 277 8.80 12.70 -0.20
CA GLY A 277 7.88 13.44 -1.06
C GLY A 277 6.87 12.54 -1.78
N LEU A 278 7.31 11.40 -2.32
CA LEU A 278 6.41 10.39 -2.92
C LEU A 278 5.47 9.81 -1.87
N MET A 279 5.96 9.57 -0.65
CA MET A 279 5.13 9.11 0.46
C MET A 279 4.00 10.10 0.76
N GLY A 280 4.27 11.41 0.79
CA GLY A 280 3.24 12.43 1.00
C GLY A 280 2.10 12.36 -0.01
N GLY A 281 2.42 12.14 -1.29
CA GLY A 281 1.41 11.92 -2.34
C GLY A 281 0.59 10.66 -2.12
N ILE A 282 1.25 9.55 -1.72
CA ILE A 282 0.58 8.28 -1.44
C ILE A 282 -0.31 8.40 -0.20
N VAL A 283 0.15 9.08 0.85
CA VAL A 283 -0.68 9.35 2.06
C VAL A 283 -1.93 10.15 1.71
N ALA A 284 -1.81 11.14 0.83
CA ALA A 284 -2.97 11.91 0.37
C ALA A 284 -4.00 11.02 -0.35
N VAL A 285 -3.56 10.23 -1.34
CA VAL A 285 -4.44 9.29 -2.06
C VAL A 285 -5.09 8.29 -1.12
N THR A 286 -4.31 7.73 -0.17
CA THR A 286 -4.83 6.81 0.85
C THR A 286 -5.87 7.52 1.75
N GLY A 287 -5.59 8.76 2.17
CA GLY A 287 -6.49 9.57 3.00
C GLY A 287 -7.82 9.83 2.31
N PHE A 288 -7.78 10.11 1.00
CA PHE A 288 -9.01 10.29 0.22
C PHE A 288 -9.81 8.99 0.13
N MET A 289 -9.18 7.87 -0.17
CA MET A 289 -9.86 6.57 -0.20
C MET A 289 -10.42 6.19 1.16
N GLN A 290 -9.65 6.34 2.23
CA GLN A 290 -10.09 5.99 3.59
C GLN A 290 -11.28 6.83 4.05
N THR A 291 -11.24 8.14 3.83
CA THR A 291 -12.32 9.06 4.20
C THR A 291 -13.56 8.86 3.33
N ALA A 292 -13.38 8.63 2.02
CA ALA A 292 -14.48 8.30 1.12
C ALA A 292 -15.14 6.96 1.48
N TYR A 293 -14.35 5.96 1.92
CA TYR A 293 -14.85 4.67 2.38
C TYR A 293 -15.68 4.80 3.65
N ALA A 294 -15.25 5.66 4.58
CA ALA A 294 -16.01 5.99 5.79
C ALA A 294 -17.23 6.89 5.50
N GLY A 295 -17.31 7.53 4.32
CA GLY A 295 -18.35 8.50 3.94
C GLY A 295 -18.19 9.87 4.59
N ALA A 296 -17.35 10.00 5.60
CA ALA A 296 -17.05 11.24 6.30
C ALA A 296 -15.67 11.17 6.97
N SER A 297 -15.06 12.33 7.19
CA SER A 297 -13.90 12.48 8.05
C SER A 297 -14.34 12.55 9.51
N THR A 298 -13.83 11.66 10.35
CA THR A 298 -14.03 11.61 11.80
C THR A 298 -12.68 11.61 12.50
N THR A 299 -12.61 11.93 13.78
CA THR A 299 -11.36 12.03 14.57
C THR A 299 -10.53 10.74 14.61
N THR A 300 -11.12 9.61 14.22
CA THR A 300 -10.49 8.27 14.20
C THR A 300 -10.00 7.82 12.83
N VAL A 301 -10.26 8.59 11.75
CA VAL A 301 -9.76 8.26 10.41
C VAL A 301 -8.23 8.22 10.41
N GLY A 302 -7.66 7.14 9.87
CA GLY A 302 -6.22 6.93 9.81
C GLY A 302 -5.58 6.32 11.06
N GLU A 303 -6.34 6.08 12.12
CA GLU A 303 -5.80 5.54 13.38
C GLU A 303 -5.16 4.16 13.18
N LEU A 304 -3.89 4.01 13.62
CA LEU A 304 -3.03 2.82 13.52
C LEU A 304 -2.75 2.33 12.10
N MET A 305 -3.09 3.08 11.06
CA MET A 305 -2.79 2.69 9.68
C MET A 305 -1.28 2.63 9.41
N GLU A 306 -0.46 3.39 10.14
CA GLU A 306 0.99 3.29 10.12
C GLU A 306 1.47 1.90 10.53
N LEU A 307 0.91 1.32 11.59
CA LEU A 307 1.26 -0.02 12.07
C LEU A 307 0.82 -1.10 11.08
N ASP A 308 -0.38 -0.97 10.50
CA ASP A 308 -0.89 -1.91 9.49
C ASP A 308 0.01 -1.91 8.24
N ALA A 309 0.46 -0.72 7.79
CA ALA A 309 1.35 -0.59 6.64
C ALA A 309 2.75 -1.16 6.92
N ILE A 310 3.33 -0.90 8.11
CA ILE A 310 4.61 -1.46 8.53
C ILE A 310 4.49 -2.99 8.64
N ALA A 311 3.44 -3.49 9.31
CA ALA A 311 3.21 -4.93 9.46
C ALA A 311 3.09 -5.61 8.08
N ALA A 312 2.33 -5.04 7.16
CA ALA A 312 2.21 -5.53 5.77
C ALA A 312 3.57 -5.61 5.07
N CYS A 313 4.43 -4.58 5.23
CA CYS A 313 5.78 -4.58 4.68
C CYS A 313 6.64 -5.70 5.29
N VAL A 314 6.65 -5.83 6.62
CA VAL A 314 7.51 -6.81 7.33
C VAL A 314 7.06 -8.24 7.06
N ILE A 315 5.75 -8.52 7.13
CA ILE A 315 5.17 -9.82 6.74
C ILE A 315 5.54 -10.14 5.28
N GLY A 316 5.43 -9.13 4.40
CA GLY A 316 5.79 -9.23 2.98
C GLY A 316 7.29 -9.34 2.71
N GLY A 317 8.14 -9.36 3.75
CA GLY A 317 9.56 -9.62 3.60
C GLY A 317 10.44 -8.41 3.42
N VAL A 318 9.94 -7.22 3.69
CA VAL A 318 10.76 -6.01 3.72
C VAL A 318 11.54 -5.99 5.02
N SER A 319 12.86 -5.81 4.95
CA SER A 319 13.73 -5.71 6.12
C SER A 319 13.64 -4.31 6.73
N LEU A 320 13.37 -4.22 8.02
CA LEU A 320 13.37 -2.92 8.73
C LEU A 320 14.76 -2.27 8.81
N LYS A 321 15.82 -3.02 8.51
CA LYS A 321 17.18 -2.46 8.39
C LYS A 321 17.41 -1.76 7.06
N GLY A 322 16.48 -1.89 6.12
CA GLY A 322 16.61 -1.38 4.75
C GLY A 322 17.27 -2.36 3.78
N GLY A 323 17.41 -1.94 2.53
CA GLY A 323 18.14 -2.61 1.46
C GLY A 323 17.52 -3.91 0.93
N ARG A 324 16.41 -4.41 1.51
CA ARG A 324 15.74 -5.64 1.08
C ARG A 324 14.23 -5.53 1.17
N GLY A 325 13.54 -5.95 0.13
CA GLY A 325 12.07 -5.97 0.05
C GLY A 325 11.60 -6.11 -1.39
N SER A 326 10.33 -6.42 -1.55
CA SER A 326 9.71 -6.52 -2.88
C SER A 326 8.26 -6.05 -2.86
N VAL A 327 7.83 -5.46 -3.97
CA VAL A 327 6.44 -5.01 -4.18
C VAL A 327 5.44 -6.15 -4.03
N LEU A 328 5.74 -7.32 -4.63
CA LEU A 328 4.87 -8.50 -4.53
C LEU A 328 4.76 -9.01 -3.09
N GLY A 329 5.90 -9.03 -2.36
CA GLY A 329 5.86 -9.41 -0.94
C GLY A 329 4.94 -8.50 -0.13
N VAL A 330 5.01 -7.17 -0.34
CA VAL A 330 4.14 -6.20 0.35
C VAL A 330 2.68 -6.43 0.01
N LEU A 331 2.33 -6.74 -1.24
CA LEU A 331 0.95 -7.10 -1.62
C LEU A 331 0.45 -8.32 -0.85
N PHE A 332 1.26 -9.39 -0.75
CA PHE A 332 0.91 -10.57 0.03
C PHE A 332 0.78 -10.25 1.52
N GLY A 333 1.71 -9.47 2.08
CA GLY A 333 1.63 -9.05 3.48
C GLY A 333 0.39 -8.20 3.77
N THR A 334 0.04 -7.30 2.86
CA THR A 334 -1.21 -6.50 2.95
C THR A 334 -2.44 -7.39 2.89
N LEU A 335 -2.45 -8.39 2.00
CA LEU A 335 -3.56 -9.33 1.87
C LEU A 335 -3.76 -10.14 3.16
N ILE A 336 -2.67 -10.61 3.78
CA ILE A 336 -2.71 -11.31 5.06
C ILE A 336 -3.32 -10.43 6.14
N MET A 337 -2.85 -9.18 6.28
CA MET A 337 -3.37 -8.22 7.26
C MET A 337 -4.84 -7.90 7.01
N ALA A 338 -5.23 -7.65 5.76
CA ALA A 338 -6.62 -7.34 5.39
C ALA A 338 -7.56 -8.53 5.68
N CYS A 339 -7.17 -9.76 5.33
CA CYS A 339 -7.96 -10.96 5.64
C CYS A 339 -8.12 -11.15 7.15
N LEU A 340 -7.05 -10.92 7.93
CA LEU A 340 -7.08 -11.05 9.38
C LEU A 340 -8.06 -10.04 10.02
N LEU A 341 -7.92 -8.76 9.70
CA LEU A 341 -8.74 -7.68 10.27
C LEU A 341 -10.20 -7.76 9.81
N ASN A 342 -10.45 -8.09 8.55
CA ASN A 342 -11.78 -8.28 7.99
C ASN A 342 -12.46 -9.49 8.63
N GLY A 343 -11.77 -10.63 8.74
CA GLY A 343 -12.30 -11.84 9.40
C GLY A 343 -12.67 -11.59 10.86
N MET A 344 -11.81 -10.88 11.63
CA MET A 344 -12.11 -10.47 13.00
C MET A 344 -13.32 -9.54 13.07
N THR A 345 -13.50 -8.66 12.08
CA THR A 345 -14.66 -7.76 12.00
C THR A 345 -15.95 -8.54 11.78
N LEU A 346 -15.94 -9.53 10.88
CA LEU A 346 -17.09 -10.40 10.61
C LEU A 346 -17.49 -11.26 11.82
N MET A 347 -16.51 -11.65 12.63
CA MET A 347 -16.75 -12.36 13.89
C MET A 347 -17.17 -11.43 15.04
N ALA A 348 -17.38 -10.14 14.77
CA ALA A 348 -17.69 -9.12 15.77
C ALA A 348 -16.68 -9.09 16.94
N VAL A 349 -15.41 -9.38 16.66
CA VAL A 349 -14.33 -9.32 17.67
C VAL A 349 -14.22 -7.89 18.20
N PRO A 350 -14.24 -7.69 19.54
CA PRO A 350 -14.11 -6.36 20.15
C PRO A 350 -12.82 -5.64 19.73
N PRO A 351 -12.85 -4.30 19.64
CA PRO A 351 -11.71 -3.50 19.18
C PRO A 351 -10.40 -3.78 19.93
N GLU A 352 -10.46 -3.97 21.25
CA GLU A 352 -9.30 -4.25 22.11
C GLU A 352 -8.52 -5.49 21.66
N PHE A 353 -9.21 -6.55 21.25
CA PHE A 353 -8.55 -7.75 20.71
C PHE A 353 -7.94 -7.50 19.32
N LYS A 354 -8.52 -6.60 18.51
CA LYS A 354 -7.91 -6.20 17.23
C LYS A 354 -6.61 -5.43 17.47
N PHE A 355 -6.53 -4.57 18.50
CA PHE A 355 -5.30 -3.89 18.90
C PHE A 355 -4.23 -4.89 19.36
N ILE A 356 -4.59 -5.83 20.24
CA ILE A 356 -3.69 -6.88 20.71
C ILE A 356 -3.15 -7.71 19.51
N THR A 357 -4.04 -8.11 18.62
CA THR A 357 -3.67 -8.90 17.43
C THR A 357 -2.73 -8.14 16.51
N ARG A 358 -2.97 -6.85 16.23
CA ARG A 358 -2.04 -6.02 15.44
C ARG A 358 -0.66 -5.97 16.08
N GLY A 359 -0.59 -5.72 17.39
CA GLY A 359 0.67 -5.69 18.14
C GLY A 359 1.42 -7.02 18.09
N LEU A 360 0.70 -8.13 18.31
CA LEU A 360 1.29 -9.48 18.26
C LEU A 360 1.81 -9.82 16.86
N VAL A 361 1.01 -9.56 15.83
CA VAL A 361 1.41 -9.84 14.43
C VAL A 361 2.64 -9.04 14.05
N LEU A 362 2.67 -7.73 14.37
CA LEU A 362 3.83 -6.89 14.10
C LEU A 362 5.08 -7.40 14.85
N THR A 363 4.95 -7.70 16.14
CA THR A 363 6.05 -8.19 16.97
C THR A 363 6.60 -9.51 16.45
N LEU A 364 5.72 -10.47 16.11
CA LEU A 364 6.11 -11.77 15.56
C LEU A 364 6.78 -11.62 14.19
N ALA A 365 6.25 -10.75 13.32
CA ALA A 365 6.84 -10.49 12.00
C ALA A 365 8.25 -9.92 12.12
N VAL A 366 8.45 -8.93 12.99
CA VAL A 366 9.78 -8.34 13.25
C VAL A 366 10.73 -9.35 13.87
N TRP A 367 10.26 -10.14 14.84
CA TRP A 367 11.07 -11.20 15.44
C TRP A 367 11.55 -12.22 14.40
N MET A 368 10.67 -12.64 13.49
CA MET A 368 11.03 -13.54 12.39
C MET A 368 12.05 -12.91 11.44
N ASP A 369 11.86 -11.63 11.06
CA ASP A 369 12.82 -10.92 10.18
C ASP A 369 14.21 -10.87 10.80
N VAL A 370 14.30 -10.55 12.09
CA VAL A 370 15.60 -10.52 12.81
C VAL A 370 16.24 -11.91 12.90
N ARG A 371 15.47 -12.96 13.13
CA ARG A 371 15.99 -14.34 13.21
C ARG A 371 16.49 -14.83 11.85
N LEU A 372 15.70 -14.63 10.79
CA LEU A 372 16.06 -15.05 9.43
C LEU A 372 17.20 -14.23 8.82
N SER A 373 17.43 -13.01 9.31
CA SER A 373 18.56 -12.19 8.85
C SER A 373 19.89 -12.54 9.53
N LYS A 374 19.87 -13.36 10.59
CA LYS A 374 21.07 -13.86 11.30
C LYS A 374 21.51 -15.26 10.85
N ALA A 375 20.61 -15.99 10.17
CA ALA A 375 20.88 -17.29 9.56
C ALA A 375 21.34 -17.11 8.11
#